data_54dbfa2036bef2a72fd91793cb24a017
#
_entry.id   54dbfa2036bef2a72fd91793cb24a017
#
_cell.length_a   1.000
_cell.length_b   1.000
_cell.length_c   1.000
_cell.angle_alpha   90.00
_cell.angle_beta   90.00
_cell.angle_gamma   90.00
#
_symmetry.space_group_name_H-M   'P 1'
#
loop_
_entity.id
_entity.type
_entity.pdbx_description
1 polymer ?
#
loop_
_entity_poly.entity_id
_entity_poly.type
_entity_poly.pdbx_seq_one_letter_code
_entity_poly.pdbx_strand_id
1 'polypeptide(L)'
;MKTSVTISAILGLAGLSSAHYTFDKLLVNDVKQGGDNTYIRKHTRGYMPTKGDEILAKDFVCNTNAQAAPQVMTVKPGDKIGFQQAFGANGIEHPGPTQVYMTAAKNGAKNEDGSGDWFKVAQSKICKAGNAESLRTDAWCSWKENNVNFVMPESVPDGEYLVRAEHIALHGAHAGAAEFYYACAQIKVQGSKATAIDGPTTKIPGVYAVKDKAINFSLWGSSTSYPETPGIDVIAGGEIRGSADGKSGDKRVAAPSSGNSSNKAAAAPAANNNNNAAPAPFGGNNNGAGFGGKANINAAAAGSSSCNRRVKRFES
;
A
#
# COMPACT_ATOMS: atom_id res chain seq x y z
N MET A 1 13.89 19.24 -66.45
CA MET A 1 13.05 19.56 -65.26
C MET A 1 13.36 18.54 -64.18
N LYS A 2 14.05 19.00 -63.10
CA LYS A 2 14.41 18.12 -61.95
C LYS A 2 13.43 18.46 -60.83
N THR A 3 12.56 17.51 -60.50
CA THR A 3 11.58 17.62 -59.40
C THR A 3 12.28 17.21 -58.09
N SER A 4 12.53 18.13 -57.20
CA SER A 4 13.01 17.87 -55.86
C SER A 4 11.81 17.48 -54.98
N VAL A 5 11.82 16.28 -54.43
CA VAL A 5 10.85 15.79 -53.41
C VAL A 5 11.43 16.09 -52.07
N THR A 6 10.83 17.05 -51.38
CA THR A 6 11.16 17.38 -49.98
C THR A 6 10.41 16.45 -49.06
N ILE A 7 11.09 15.51 -48.42
CA ILE A 7 10.52 14.64 -47.39
C ILE A 7 10.56 15.43 -46.06
N SER A 8 9.40 15.91 -45.62
CA SER A 8 9.24 16.49 -44.26
C SER A 8 9.15 15.35 -43.26
N ALA A 9 10.20 15.16 -42.49
CA ALA A 9 10.19 14.26 -41.35
C ALA A 9 9.39 14.92 -40.20
N ILE A 10 8.19 14.43 -39.95
CA ILE A 10 7.42 14.78 -38.75
C ILE A 10 8.05 14.01 -37.60
N LEU A 11 8.90 14.69 -36.82
CA LEU A 11 9.30 14.21 -35.49
C LEU A 11 8.06 14.29 -34.59
N GLY A 12 7.37 13.18 -34.42
CA GLY A 12 6.38 13.03 -33.37
C GLY A 12 7.09 13.09 -32.01
N LEU A 13 6.94 14.19 -31.27
CA LEU A 13 7.23 14.20 -29.85
C LEU A 13 6.26 13.22 -29.18
N ALA A 14 6.69 11.98 -29.04
CA ALA A 14 6.08 11.08 -28.05
C ALA A 14 6.36 11.72 -26.69
N GLY A 15 5.38 12.43 -26.15
CA GLY A 15 5.40 12.89 -24.77
C GLY A 15 5.61 11.64 -23.90
N LEU A 16 6.71 11.57 -23.17
CA LEU A 16 6.95 10.57 -22.16
C LEU A 16 5.92 10.80 -21.04
N SER A 17 4.72 10.23 -21.20
CA SER A 17 3.76 10.13 -20.13
C SER A 17 4.40 9.24 -19.06
N SER A 18 4.89 9.84 -17.98
CA SER A 18 5.33 9.08 -16.81
C SER A 18 4.07 8.55 -16.14
N ALA A 19 3.71 7.31 -16.45
CA ALA A 19 2.57 6.62 -15.81
C ALA A 19 2.84 6.31 -14.33
N HIS A 20 4.13 6.34 -13.88
CA HIS A 20 4.54 6.03 -12.53
C HIS A 20 4.76 7.31 -11.72
N TYR A 21 4.45 7.27 -10.42
CA TYR A 21 4.51 8.43 -9.55
C TYR A 21 4.93 8.08 -8.13
N THR A 22 5.27 9.10 -7.37
CA THR A 22 5.50 9.05 -5.93
C THR A 22 4.86 10.27 -5.28
N PHE A 23 4.64 10.22 -3.98
CA PHE A 23 4.12 11.34 -3.20
C PHE A 23 5.25 11.95 -2.38
N ASP A 24 5.53 13.23 -2.57
CA ASP A 24 6.62 13.93 -1.91
C ASP A 24 6.21 15.27 -1.26
N LYS A 25 4.96 15.70 -1.45
CA LYS A 25 4.43 16.97 -0.92
C LYS A 25 3.23 16.73 -0.03
N LEU A 26 3.23 17.38 1.12
CA LEU A 26 2.07 17.40 2.03
C LEU A 26 1.27 18.68 1.80
N LEU A 27 -0.06 18.54 1.71
CA LEU A 27 -1.00 19.64 1.66
C LEU A 27 -1.84 19.63 2.93
N VAL A 28 -2.17 20.81 3.44
CA VAL A 28 -3.17 21.02 4.49
C VAL A 28 -4.13 22.09 3.97
N ASN A 29 -5.42 21.74 3.91
CA ASN A 29 -6.47 22.60 3.37
C ASN A 29 -6.17 23.13 1.98
N ASP A 30 -5.69 22.21 1.11
CA ASP A 30 -5.27 22.46 -0.27
C ASP A 30 -4.03 23.38 -0.42
N VAL A 31 -3.37 23.76 0.68
CA VAL A 31 -2.15 24.57 0.66
C VAL A 31 -0.93 23.66 0.87
N LYS A 32 0.03 23.72 -0.06
CA LYS A 32 1.30 23.00 0.05
C LYS A 32 2.09 23.46 1.27
N GLN A 33 2.55 22.51 2.05
CA GLN A 33 3.33 22.73 3.25
C GLN A 33 4.82 22.47 2.99
N GLY A 34 5.64 23.50 3.13
CA GLY A 34 7.09 23.40 2.93
C GLY A 34 7.51 22.97 1.52
N GLY A 35 8.71 22.44 1.41
CA GLY A 35 9.28 21.85 0.19
C GLY A 35 8.99 20.36 0.06
N ASP A 36 9.56 19.74 -0.98
CA ASP A 36 9.46 18.31 -1.21
C ASP A 36 10.11 17.56 -0.05
N ASN A 37 9.45 16.48 0.40
CA ASN A 37 9.87 15.64 1.53
C ASN A 37 10.09 16.39 2.87
N THR A 38 9.54 17.60 3.05
CA THR A 38 9.63 18.31 4.35
C THR A 38 8.91 17.57 5.45
N TYR A 39 7.73 17.00 5.16
CA TYR A 39 6.88 16.25 6.09
C TYR A 39 6.65 14.81 5.65
N ILE A 40 6.92 14.49 4.37
CA ILE A 40 6.82 13.14 3.82
C ILE A 40 8.20 12.49 3.84
N ARG A 41 8.28 11.25 4.28
CA ARG A 41 9.50 10.46 4.32
C ARG A 41 10.04 10.21 2.93
N LYS A 42 11.28 10.61 2.67
CA LYS A 42 11.97 10.33 1.40
C LYS A 42 12.38 8.87 1.37
N HIS A 43 12.09 8.21 0.25
CA HIS A 43 12.47 6.82 0.01
C HIS A 43 13.31 6.68 -1.28
N THR A 44 13.91 5.51 -1.49
CA THR A 44 14.84 5.27 -2.61
C THR A 44 14.24 4.52 -3.79
N ARG A 45 12.98 4.08 -3.72
CA ARG A 45 12.31 3.37 -4.83
C ARG A 45 12.04 4.27 -6.05
N GLY A 46 12.05 5.58 -5.91
CA GLY A 46 11.71 6.53 -6.98
C GLY A 46 10.22 6.45 -7.33
N TYR A 47 9.91 6.36 -8.62
CA TYR A 47 8.52 6.31 -9.12
C TYR A 47 7.97 4.90 -9.25
N MET A 48 8.80 3.86 -9.06
CA MET A 48 8.40 2.48 -9.29
C MET A 48 7.47 1.97 -8.19
N PRO A 49 6.39 1.25 -8.55
CA PRO A 49 5.49 0.66 -7.57
C PRO A 49 6.08 -0.55 -6.86
N THR A 50 5.51 -0.90 -5.71
CA THR A 50 5.69 -2.20 -5.07
C THR A 50 4.70 -3.19 -5.66
N LYS A 51 5.11 -4.45 -5.92
CA LYS A 51 4.28 -5.49 -6.58
C LYS A 51 4.49 -6.87 -5.95
N GLY A 52 3.50 -7.74 -6.12
CA GLY A 52 3.60 -9.16 -5.77
C GLY A 52 4.04 -9.37 -4.32
N ASP A 53 5.02 -10.25 -4.10
CA ASP A 53 5.49 -10.62 -2.77
C ASP A 53 6.23 -9.49 -2.02
N GLU A 54 6.61 -8.40 -2.69
CA GLU A 54 7.23 -7.25 -2.05
C GLU A 54 6.31 -6.59 -0.99
N ILE A 55 4.99 -6.81 -1.06
CA ILE A 55 4.03 -6.33 -0.04
C ILE A 55 4.23 -6.99 1.33
N LEU A 56 4.96 -8.10 1.39
CA LEU A 56 5.30 -8.82 2.62
C LEU A 56 6.62 -8.34 3.23
N ALA A 57 7.40 -7.55 2.48
CA ALA A 57 8.68 -7.05 2.93
C ALA A 57 8.51 -5.93 3.99
N LYS A 58 9.47 -5.81 4.91
CA LYS A 58 9.50 -4.77 5.95
C LYS A 58 9.34 -3.36 5.37
N ASP A 59 9.91 -3.10 4.21
CA ASP A 59 9.88 -1.81 3.53
C ASP A 59 8.47 -1.41 3.03
N PHE A 60 7.52 -2.35 3.01
CA PHE A 60 6.15 -2.05 2.62
C PHE A 60 5.43 -1.08 3.57
N VAL A 61 5.99 -0.79 4.72
CA VAL A 61 5.46 0.19 5.69
C VAL A 61 5.43 1.60 5.08
N CYS A 62 6.60 2.15 4.77
CA CYS A 62 6.77 3.54 4.31
C CYS A 62 7.61 3.66 3.03
N ASN A 63 7.77 2.57 2.28
CA ASN A 63 8.57 2.42 1.08
C ASN A 63 10.07 2.18 1.35
N THR A 64 10.80 1.77 0.31
CA THR A 64 12.17 1.27 0.38
C THR A 64 13.14 2.30 0.95
N ASN A 65 13.82 1.94 2.06
CA ASN A 65 14.77 2.81 2.77
C ASN A 65 14.19 4.19 3.13
N ALA A 66 12.90 4.26 3.48
CA ALA A 66 12.27 5.50 3.88
C ALA A 66 12.97 6.11 5.11
N GLN A 67 13.40 7.35 5.00
CA GLN A 67 14.08 8.11 6.05
C GLN A 67 13.09 9.05 6.75
N ALA A 68 13.30 9.31 8.04
CA ALA A 68 12.51 10.28 8.77
C ALA A 68 12.51 11.63 8.06
N ALA A 69 11.33 12.24 7.90
CA ALA A 69 11.20 13.57 7.34
C ALA A 69 11.80 14.62 8.31
N PRO A 70 12.32 15.74 7.80
CA PRO A 70 12.91 16.79 8.63
C PRO A 70 11.95 17.35 9.69
N GLN A 71 10.65 17.43 9.37
CA GLN A 71 9.64 18.05 10.21
C GLN A 71 8.41 17.18 10.45
N VAL A 72 7.62 17.57 11.47
CA VAL A 72 6.32 17.01 11.81
C VAL A 72 5.28 18.12 11.62
N MET A 73 4.22 17.86 10.84
CA MET A 73 3.18 18.83 10.55
C MET A 73 2.09 18.81 11.62
N THR A 74 1.79 19.95 12.23
CA THR A 74 0.65 20.07 13.14
C THR A 74 -0.63 20.28 12.33
N VAL A 75 -1.63 19.46 12.62
CA VAL A 75 -2.96 19.48 11.98
C VAL A 75 -4.05 19.40 13.03
N LYS A 76 -5.28 19.76 12.67
CA LYS A 76 -6.45 19.71 13.54
C LYS A 76 -7.47 18.69 13.01
N PRO A 77 -8.35 18.14 13.86
CA PRO A 77 -9.54 17.46 13.39
C PRO A 77 -10.31 18.36 12.41
N GLY A 78 -10.77 17.77 11.31
CA GLY A 78 -11.44 18.49 10.23
C GLY A 78 -10.54 19.08 9.15
N ASP A 79 -9.22 19.19 9.37
CA ASP A 79 -8.30 19.62 8.30
C ASP A 79 -8.29 18.59 7.15
N LYS A 80 -8.31 19.09 5.92
CA LYS A 80 -8.12 18.29 4.73
C LYS A 80 -6.62 18.08 4.50
N ILE A 81 -6.18 16.84 4.52
CA ILE A 81 -4.79 16.44 4.31
C ILE A 81 -4.64 15.85 2.93
N GLY A 82 -3.61 16.25 2.18
CA GLY A 82 -3.32 15.75 0.84
C GLY A 82 -1.89 15.28 0.69
N PHE A 83 -1.71 14.14 0.03
CA PHE A 83 -0.42 13.63 -0.43
C PHE A 83 -0.31 13.88 -1.93
N GLN A 84 0.44 14.89 -2.31
CA GLN A 84 0.55 15.31 -3.70
C GLN A 84 1.67 14.56 -4.42
N GLN A 85 1.40 14.21 -5.67
CA GLN A 85 2.39 13.64 -6.56
C GLN A 85 3.57 14.59 -6.80
N ALA A 86 4.75 14.00 -6.96
CA ALA A 86 5.94 14.71 -7.43
C ALA A 86 5.71 15.28 -8.84
N PHE A 87 6.38 16.41 -9.15
CA PHE A 87 6.43 17.04 -10.48
C PHE A 87 5.09 17.52 -11.07
N GLY A 88 4.02 17.67 -10.27
CA GLY A 88 2.75 18.17 -10.77
C GLY A 88 2.19 17.33 -11.92
N ALA A 89 2.35 16.01 -11.81
CA ALA A 89 1.95 15.04 -12.81
C ALA A 89 0.49 15.21 -13.27
N ASN A 90 0.13 14.60 -14.38
CA ASN A 90 -1.21 14.66 -14.99
C ASN A 90 -2.33 14.04 -14.15
N GLY A 91 -2.02 13.68 -12.90
CA GLY A 91 -2.91 12.99 -11.98
C GLY A 91 -2.74 11.48 -12.00
N ILE A 92 -3.50 10.80 -11.14
CA ILE A 92 -3.54 9.34 -11.07
C ILE A 92 -4.32 8.83 -12.28
N GLU A 93 -3.63 8.23 -13.25
CA GLU A 93 -4.23 7.63 -14.44
C GLU A 93 -4.20 6.09 -14.40
N HIS A 94 -3.97 5.50 -13.23
CA HIS A 94 -4.12 4.07 -13.00
C HIS A 94 -5.45 3.79 -12.30
N PRO A 95 -6.28 2.85 -12.82
CA PRO A 95 -7.55 2.50 -12.21
C PRO A 95 -7.34 1.75 -10.88
N GLY A 96 -8.00 2.21 -9.83
CA GLY A 96 -7.93 1.54 -8.54
C GLY A 96 -8.26 2.41 -7.33
N PRO A 97 -8.41 1.79 -6.14
CA PRO A 97 -8.79 2.47 -4.91
C PRO A 97 -7.61 3.19 -4.26
N THR A 98 -7.92 4.18 -3.40
CA THR A 98 -6.95 4.75 -2.47
C THR A 98 -7.28 4.37 -1.04
N GLN A 99 -6.25 4.31 -0.18
CA GLN A 99 -6.34 4.00 1.24
C GLN A 99 -5.50 4.99 2.04
N VAL A 100 -5.95 5.34 3.24
CA VAL A 100 -5.14 6.11 4.18
C VAL A 100 -5.16 5.41 5.53
N TYR A 101 -3.97 5.09 6.02
CA TYR A 101 -3.75 4.46 7.32
C TYR A 101 -2.96 5.38 8.23
N MET A 102 -3.19 5.25 9.54
CA MET A 102 -2.42 5.95 10.57
C MET A 102 -1.95 4.98 11.64
N THR A 103 -0.78 5.25 12.23
CA THR A 103 -0.30 4.58 13.44
C THR A 103 0.23 5.61 14.43
N ALA A 104 -0.03 5.38 15.73
CA ALA A 104 0.42 6.28 16.79
C ALA A 104 1.94 6.16 16.99
N ALA A 105 2.62 7.30 17.02
CA ALA A 105 4.05 7.43 17.19
C ALA A 105 4.38 7.80 18.65
N LYS A 106 4.34 6.83 19.56
CA LYS A 106 4.49 7.06 21.00
C LYS A 106 5.80 7.74 21.40
N ASN A 107 6.86 7.52 20.61
CA ASN A 107 8.19 8.09 20.83
C ASN A 107 8.51 9.25 19.86
N GLY A 108 7.46 9.86 19.29
CA GLY A 108 7.56 10.91 18.28
C GLY A 108 7.62 10.37 16.84
N ALA A 109 6.97 11.08 15.92
CA ALA A 109 6.79 10.63 14.53
C ALA A 109 8.11 10.46 13.76
N LYS A 110 9.17 11.15 14.15
CA LYS A 110 10.50 10.98 13.53
C LYS A 110 11.15 9.65 13.90
N ASN A 111 10.86 9.12 15.09
CA ASN A 111 11.45 7.89 15.61
C ASN A 111 10.58 6.65 15.36
N GLU A 112 9.35 6.84 14.86
CA GLU A 112 8.40 5.75 14.60
C GLU A 112 8.83 4.96 13.36
N ASP A 113 8.95 3.64 13.48
CA ASP A 113 9.33 2.75 12.39
C ASP A 113 8.11 2.13 11.67
N GLY A 114 6.91 2.38 12.18
CA GLY A 114 5.65 1.86 11.65
C GLY A 114 5.34 0.42 12.06
N SER A 115 6.04 -0.13 13.05
CA SER A 115 5.76 -1.46 13.61
C SER A 115 4.51 -1.49 14.52
N GLY A 116 3.95 -0.31 14.83
CA GLY A 116 2.74 -0.13 15.61
C GLY A 116 1.49 -0.74 14.97
N ASP A 117 0.34 -0.55 15.64
CA ASP A 117 -0.96 -0.92 15.09
C ASP A 117 -1.46 0.20 14.18
N TRP A 118 -1.82 -0.17 12.94
CA TRP A 118 -2.36 0.74 11.95
C TRP A 118 -3.88 0.66 11.91
N PHE A 119 -4.55 1.80 11.83
CA PHE A 119 -5.99 1.92 11.62
C PHE A 119 -6.25 2.71 10.34
N LYS A 120 -7.33 2.38 9.63
CA LYS A 120 -7.69 3.03 8.38
C LYS A 120 -8.60 4.22 8.64
N VAL A 121 -8.21 5.42 8.18
CA VAL A 121 -8.99 6.66 8.35
C VAL A 121 -9.76 7.06 7.11
N ALA A 122 -9.35 6.60 5.94
CA ALA A 122 -10.05 6.90 4.70
C ALA A 122 -9.82 5.84 3.63
N GLN A 123 -10.78 5.74 2.71
CA GLN A 123 -10.64 5.01 1.45
C GLN A 123 -11.45 5.68 0.35
N SER A 124 -11.04 5.48 -0.90
CA SER A 124 -11.87 5.81 -2.05
C SER A 124 -12.03 4.60 -2.98
N LYS A 125 -13.18 4.51 -3.64
CA LYS A 125 -13.49 3.44 -4.58
C LYS A 125 -13.99 4.05 -5.91
N ILE A 126 -15.20 3.70 -6.35
CA ILE A 126 -15.80 4.17 -7.59
C ILE A 126 -16.71 5.36 -7.31
N CYS A 127 -16.47 6.48 -8.00
CA CYS A 127 -17.28 7.71 -7.91
C CYS A 127 -18.26 7.88 -9.06
N LYS A 128 -18.05 7.18 -10.17
CA LYS A 128 -18.94 7.26 -11.34
C LYS A 128 -19.44 5.87 -11.68
N ALA A 129 -20.75 5.67 -11.59
CA ALA A 129 -21.37 4.49 -12.15
C ALA A 129 -21.10 4.43 -13.67
N GLY A 130 -20.72 3.25 -14.16
CA GLY A 130 -20.33 3.13 -15.56
C GLY A 130 -20.40 1.70 -16.08
N ASN A 131 -19.67 1.48 -17.13
CA ASN A 131 -19.52 0.18 -17.79
C ASN A 131 -18.12 -0.44 -17.52
N ALA A 132 -17.84 -1.57 -18.13
CA ALA A 132 -16.56 -2.25 -17.97
C ALA A 132 -15.35 -1.43 -18.47
N GLU A 133 -15.54 -0.54 -19.44
CA GLU A 133 -14.49 0.33 -19.96
C GLU A 133 -14.16 1.45 -18.95
N SER A 134 -15.17 2.11 -18.40
CA SER A 134 -14.98 3.15 -17.39
C SER A 134 -14.35 2.59 -16.10
N LEU A 135 -14.63 1.33 -15.74
CA LEU A 135 -13.95 0.67 -14.62
C LEU A 135 -12.44 0.52 -14.86
N ARG A 136 -11.99 0.42 -16.10
CA ARG A 136 -10.57 0.39 -16.49
C ARG A 136 -9.93 1.78 -16.56
N THR A 137 -10.73 2.84 -16.45
CA THR A 137 -10.30 4.22 -16.60
C THR A 137 -10.93 5.11 -15.52
N ASP A 138 -11.89 5.94 -15.85
CA ASP A 138 -12.33 7.13 -15.12
C ASP A 138 -13.46 6.91 -14.11
N ALA A 139 -13.85 5.67 -13.82
CA ALA A 139 -14.85 5.40 -12.79
C ALA A 139 -14.34 5.68 -11.37
N TRP A 140 -13.04 5.61 -11.14
CA TRP A 140 -12.42 5.73 -9.82
C TRP A 140 -12.40 7.17 -9.30
N CYS A 141 -12.62 7.33 -7.99
CA CYS A 141 -12.62 8.65 -7.35
C CYS A 141 -11.27 9.37 -7.48
N SER A 142 -10.18 8.61 -7.52
CA SER A 142 -8.82 9.10 -7.65
C SER A 142 -8.42 9.48 -9.09
N TRP A 143 -9.23 9.16 -10.10
CA TRP A 143 -8.87 9.35 -11.50
C TRP A 143 -8.57 10.81 -11.84
N LYS A 144 -7.37 11.07 -12.35
CA LYS A 144 -6.84 12.41 -12.66
C LYS A 144 -6.70 13.35 -11.47
N GLU A 145 -6.82 12.86 -10.23
CA GLU A 145 -6.44 13.63 -9.05
C GLU A 145 -4.91 13.61 -8.87
N ASN A 146 -4.32 14.75 -8.53
CA ASN A 146 -2.89 14.84 -8.24
C ASN A 146 -2.55 14.46 -6.80
N ASN A 147 -3.57 14.23 -5.97
CA ASN A 147 -3.41 14.04 -4.55
C ASN A 147 -4.22 12.83 -4.09
N VAL A 148 -3.71 12.12 -3.09
CA VAL A 148 -4.55 11.29 -2.22
C VAL A 148 -4.97 12.15 -1.04
N ASN A 149 -6.25 12.48 -0.95
CA ASN A 149 -6.80 13.38 0.06
C ASN A 149 -7.66 12.63 1.07
N PHE A 150 -7.69 13.14 2.31
CA PHE A 150 -8.64 12.73 3.35
C PHE A 150 -8.87 13.88 4.33
N VAL A 151 -9.97 13.83 5.07
CA VAL A 151 -10.24 14.76 6.15
C VAL A 151 -9.86 14.11 7.47
N MET A 152 -9.04 14.81 8.29
CA MET A 152 -8.62 14.32 9.60
C MET A 152 -9.84 14.05 10.48
N PRO A 153 -10.07 12.78 10.89
CA PRO A 153 -11.25 12.45 11.70
C PRO A 153 -11.20 13.10 13.09
N GLU A 154 -12.33 13.53 13.59
CA GLU A 154 -12.49 14.03 14.98
C GLU A 154 -12.27 12.92 16.02
N SER A 155 -12.40 11.66 15.60
CA SER A 155 -12.19 10.46 16.42
C SER A 155 -10.72 10.06 16.61
N VAL A 156 -9.78 10.77 16.00
CA VAL A 156 -8.35 10.51 16.20
C VAL A 156 -7.83 11.35 17.37
N PRO A 157 -7.28 10.75 18.45
CA PRO A 157 -6.77 11.49 19.61
C PRO A 157 -5.63 12.45 19.27
N ASP A 158 -5.39 13.42 20.16
CA ASP A 158 -4.16 14.21 20.12
C ASP A 158 -2.93 13.32 20.24
N GLY A 159 -1.89 13.63 19.47
CA GLY A 159 -0.64 12.86 19.45
C GLY A 159 0.12 12.99 18.15
N GLU A 160 1.29 12.36 18.08
CA GLU A 160 2.05 12.24 16.85
C GLU A 160 1.76 10.90 16.15
N TYR A 161 1.78 10.94 14.83
CA TYR A 161 1.40 9.81 13.99
C TYR A 161 2.27 9.72 12.74
N LEU A 162 2.48 8.48 12.25
CA LEU A 162 2.73 8.27 10.85
C LEU A 162 1.39 8.13 10.12
N VAL A 163 1.28 8.79 8.99
CA VAL A 163 0.14 8.66 8.05
C VAL A 163 0.66 8.08 6.76
N ARG A 164 0.11 6.96 6.34
CA ARG A 164 0.43 6.29 5.08
C ARG A 164 -0.72 6.48 4.11
N ALA A 165 -0.49 7.24 3.04
CA ALA A 165 -1.38 7.32 1.90
C ALA A 165 -0.95 6.32 0.84
N GLU A 166 -1.91 5.61 0.25
CA GLU A 166 -1.68 4.55 -0.71
C GLU A 166 -2.70 4.63 -1.85
N HIS A 167 -2.23 4.41 -3.07
CA HIS A 167 -3.05 4.07 -4.23
C HIS A 167 -2.68 2.67 -4.73
N ILE A 168 -3.69 1.84 -4.99
CA ILE A 168 -3.54 0.47 -5.50
C ILE A 168 -4.02 0.45 -6.95
N ALA A 169 -3.10 0.38 -7.90
CA ALA A 169 -3.44 0.28 -9.32
C ALA A 169 -3.75 -1.19 -9.69
N LEU A 170 -4.94 -1.43 -10.23
CA LEU A 170 -5.48 -2.77 -10.48
C LEU A 170 -5.36 -3.25 -11.93
N HIS A 171 -4.76 -2.47 -12.84
CA HIS A 171 -4.67 -2.85 -14.26
C HIS A 171 -3.92 -4.17 -14.50
N GLY A 172 -2.94 -4.51 -13.65
CA GLY A 172 -2.20 -5.78 -13.66
C GLY A 172 -2.64 -6.80 -12.61
N ALA A 173 -3.66 -6.47 -11.79
CA ALA A 173 -4.06 -7.25 -10.63
C ALA A 173 -4.49 -8.69 -10.94
N HIS A 174 -5.14 -8.90 -12.09
CA HIS A 174 -5.57 -10.24 -12.57
C HIS A 174 -4.41 -11.23 -12.77
N ALA A 175 -3.19 -10.72 -12.94
CA ALA A 175 -1.96 -11.51 -13.06
C ALA A 175 -1.12 -11.49 -11.77
N GLY A 176 -1.68 -11.09 -10.61
CA GLY A 176 -0.97 -10.94 -9.35
C GLY A 176 -0.01 -9.75 -9.32
N ALA A 177 -0.17 -8.80 -10.24
CA ALA A 177 0.72 -7.65 -10.42
C ALA A 177 0.00 -6.32 -10.14
N ALA A 178 -0.83 -6.27 -9.08
CA ALA A 178 -1.30 -5.00 -8.55
C ALA A 178 -0.12 -4.11 -8.15
N GLU A 179 -0.25 -2.81 -8.41
CA GLU A 179 0.82 -1.84 -8.16
C GLU A 179 0.47 -0.95 -6.98
N PHE A 180 1.36 -0.89 -6.00
CA PHE A 180 1.19 -0.07 -4.80
C PHE A 180 2.07 1.16 -4.86
N TYR A 181 1.45 2.34 -4.84
CA TYR A 181 2.09 3.65 -4.77
C TYR A 181 1.76 4.27 -3.42
N TYR A 182 2.76 4.46 -2.56
CA TYR A 182 2.52 4.92 -1.20
C TYR A 182 3.71 5.68 -0.63
N ALA A 183 3.41 6.53 0.36
CA ALA A 183 4.39 7.25 1.16
C ALA A 183 3.85 7.49 2.57
N CYS A 184 4.75 7.77 3.52
CA CYS A 184 4.40 8.13 4.89
C CYS A 184 4.70 9.60 5.17
N ALA A 185 3.74 10.31 5.77
CA ALA A 185 3.93 11.63 6.36
C ALA A 185 4.05 11.54 7.88
N GLN A 186 4.70 12.53 8.47
CA GLN A 186 4.81 12.73 9.92
C GLN A 186 3.90 13.88 10.33
N ILE A 187 2.90 13.60 11.14
CA ILE A 187 1.95 14.61 11.61
C ILE A 187 1.77 14.59 13.12
N LYS A 188 1.32 15.72 13.66
CA LYS A 188 0.84 15.87 15.04
C LYS A 188 -0.60 16.36 15.00
N VAL A 189 -1.52 15.55 15.50
CA VAL A 189 -2.91 15.93 15.71
C VAL A 189 -3.01 16.73 17.00
N GLN A 190 -3.68 17.89 16.96
CA GLN A 190 -3.85 18.75 18.11
C GLN A 190 -5.24 19.37 18.12
N GLY A 191 -5.89 19.32 19.26
CA GLY A 191 -7.24 19.91 19.49
C GLY A 191 -8.36 18.89 19.31
N SER A 192 -8.05 17.60 19.29
CA SER A 192 -9.06 16.53 19.34
C SER A 192 -9.64 16.38 20.74
N LYS A 193 -10.89 15.95 20.79
CA LYS A 193 -11.58 15.55 22.05
C LYS A 193 -11.59 14.01 22.22
N ALA A 194 -11.14 13.27 21.21
CA ALA A 194 -11.07 11.83 21.28
C ALA A 194 -9.95 11.38 22.23
N THR A 195 -10.16 10.29 22.93
CA THR A 195 -9.19 9.70 23.88
C THR A 195 -8.70 8.33 23.45
N ALA A 196 -9.38 7.70 22.49
CA ALA A 196 -9.02 6.39 21.96
C ALA A 196 -9.50 6.27 20.50
N ILE A 197 -8.86 5.37 19.75
CA ILE A 197 -9.29 4.98 18.41
C ILE A 197 -10.39 3.93 18.55
N ASP A 198 -11.51 4.13 17.84
CA ASP A 198 -12.63 3.19 17.77
C ASP A 198 -12.70 2.58 16.38
N GLY A 199 -12.24 1.35 16.25
CA GLY A 199 -12.23 0.61 15.02
C GLY A 199 -11.15 -0.47 14.94
N PRO A 200 -11.11 -1.22 13.83
CA PRO A 200 -10.15 -2.29 13.65
C PRO A 200 -8.74 -1.76 13.44
N THR A 201 -7.77 -2.56 13.85
CA THR A 201 -6.33 -2.33 13.62
C THR A 201 -5.70 -3.50 12.87
N THR A 202 -4.56 -3.24 12.25
CA THR A 202 -3.76 -4.23 11.52
C THR A 202 -2.28 -3.92 11.63
N LYS A 203 -1.43 -4.82 11.16
CA LYS A 203 0.00 -4.57 10.94
C LYS A 203 0.27 -4.28 9.47
N ILE A 204 1.24 -3.42 9.20
CA ILE A 204 1.81 -3.23 7.87
C ILE A 204 3.32 -3.50 7.98
N PRO A 205 3.89 -4.48 7.27
CA PRO A 205 3.23 -5.45 6.38
C PRO A 205 2.30 -6.41 7.14
N GLY A 206 1.39 -7.06 6.39
CA GLY A 206 0.39 -7.99 6.92
C GLY A 206 -1.05 -7.56 6.69
N VAL A 207 -1.27 -6.30 6.27
CA VAL A 207 -2.60 -5.77 5.91
C VAL A 207 -3.17 -6.43 4.66
N TYR A 208 -2.31 -6.92 3.77
CA TYR A 208 -2.66 -7.66 2.55
C TYR A 208 -1.95 -9.01 2.52
N ALA A 209 -2.66 -10.04 2.08
CA ALA A 209 -2.07 -11.29 1.62
C ALA A 209 -1.93 -11.25 0.09
N VAL A 210 -0.91 -11.92 -0.46
CA VAL A 210 -0.62 -11.92 -1.92
C VAL A 210 -1.83 -12.37 -2.76
N LYS A 211 -2.70 -13.22 -2.19
CA LYS A 211 -3.89 -13.76 -2.86
C LYS A 211 -5.20 -13.07 -2.47
N ASP A 212 -5.15 -11.92 -1.80
CA ASP A 212 -6.38 -11.19 -1.47
C ASP A 212 -7.15 -10.80 -2.72
N LYS A 213 -8.46 -11.03 -2.70
CA LYS A 213 -9.35 -10.71 -3.82
C LYS A 213 -9.32 -9.23 -4.20
N ALA A 214 -9.14 -8.37 -3.21
CA ALA A 214 -9.10 -6.93 -3.43
C ALA A 214 -7.90 -6.48 -4.28
N ILE A 215 -6.76 -7.16 -4.17
CA ILE A 215 -5.54 -6.83 -4.92
C ILE A 215 -5.27 -7.80 -6.10
N ASN A 216 -6.13 -8.80 -6.29
CA ASN A 216 -6.12 -9.69 -7.45
C ASN A 216 -7.38 -9.55 -8.30
N PHE A 217 -8.12 -8.45 -8.10
CA PHE A 217 -9.35 -8.19 -8.81
C PHE A 217 -9.09 -7.93 -10.31
N SER A 218 -9.82 -8.63 -11.18
CA SER A 218 -9.70 -8.42 -12.62
C SER A 218 -10.59 -7.26 -13.07
N LEU A 219 -9.97 -6.22 -13.64
CA LEU A 219 -10.67 -5.16 -14.35
C LEU A 219 -11.06 -5.57 -15.76
N TRP A 220 -10.55 -6.71 -16.26
CA TRP A 220 -10.82 -7.21 -17.59
C TRP A 220 -12.08 -8.09 -17.62
N GLY A 221 -12.86 -7.97 -18.67
CA GLY A 221 -14.14 -8.66 -18.79
C GLY A 221 -15.34 -7.71 -18.67
N SER A 222 -16.44 -8.19 -18.09
CA SER A 222 -17.72 -7.47 -18.04
C SER A 222 -18.01 -6.81 -16.67
N SER A 223 -17.07 -6.84 -15.73
CA SER A 223 -17.27 -6.20 -14.41
C SER A 223 -17.51 -4.71 -14.54
N THR A 224 -18.52 -4.21 -13.85
CA THR A 224 -18.90 -2.79 -13.78
C THR A 224 -18.80 -2.22 -12.35
N SER A 225 -18.29 -3.03 -11.40
CA SER A 225 -18.18 -2.68 -9.98
C SER A 225 -16.93 -3.28 -9.37
N TYR A 226 -16.51 -2.74 -8.23
CA TYR A 226 -15.43 -3.24 -7.39
C TYR A 226 -15.98 -3.48 -5.99
N PRO A 227 -16.51 -4.68 -5.71
CA PRO A 227 -17.15 -4.99 -4.43
C PRO A 227 -16.17 -5.12 -3.27
N GLU A 228 -14.90 -5.39 -3.55
CA GLU A 228 -13.88 -5.67 -2.56
C GLU A 228 -13.51 -4.43 -1.73
N THR A 229 -13.02 -4.67 -0.53
CA THR A 229 -12.42 -3.63 0.34
C THR A 229 -10.98 -4.04 0.63
N PRO A 230 -9.96 -3.31 0.11
CA PRO A 230 -8.58 -3.61 0.43
C PRO A 230 -8.28 -3.40 1.91
N GLY A 231 -7.69 -4.40 2.56
CA GLY A 231 -7.31 -4.34 3.97
C GLY A 231 -8.50 -4.30 4.94
N ILE A 232 -8.37 -3.54 6.02
CA ILE A 232 -9.38 -3.44 7.09
C ILE A 232 -10.42 -2.34 6.81
N ASP A 233 -11.51 -2.34 7.55
CA ASP A 233 -12.53 -1.30 7.48
C ASP A 233 -12.02 0.05 8.02
N VAL A 234 -12.66 1.13 7.58
CA VAL A 234 -12.42 2.49 8.04
C VAL A 234 -12.97 2.66 9.45
N ILE A 235 -12.20 3.30 10.34
CA ILE A 235 -12.61 3.58 11.73
C ILE A 235 -13.82 4.51 11.78
N ALA A 236 -14.47 4.56 12.94
CA ALA A 236 -15.52 5.53 13.23
C ALA A 236 -15.04 6.97 12.99
N GLY A 237 -15.87 7.80 12.37
CA GLY A 237 -15.52 9.17 11.98
C GLY A 237 -14.66 9.30 10.73
N GLY A 238 -14.12 8.19 10.21
CA GLY A 238 -13.34 8.18 8.99
C GLY A 238 -14.19 8.31 7.72
N GLU A 239 -13.56 8.41 6.58
CA GLU A 239 -14.17 8.82 5.31
C GLU A 239 -14.14 7.68 4.27
N ILE A 240 -15.26 7.48 3.58
CA ILE A 240 -15.35 6.59 2.42
C ILE A 240 -15.87 7.42 1.24
N ARG A 241 -15.04 7.60 0.21
CA ARG A 241 -15.42 8.25 -1.04
C ARG A 241 -15.92 7.22 -2.06
N GLY A 242 -17.08 7.51 -2.63
CA GLY A 242 -17.72 6.64 -3.60
C GLY A 242 -18.19 5.31 -3.02
N SER A 243 -18.46 4.35 -3.89
CA SER A 243 -19.03 3.05 -3.54
C SER A 243 -18.46 1.92 -4.39
N ALA A 244 -18.97 0.70 -4.20
CA ALA A 244 -18.57 -0.45 -5.01
C ALA A 244 -18.95 -0.32 -6.50
N ASP A 245 -20.02 0.41 -6.81
CA ASP A 245 -20.59 0.56 -8.14
C ASP A 245 -20.73 2.03 -8.62
N GLY A 246 -20.26 2.98 -7.78
CA GLY A 246 -20.33 4.41 -8.08
C GLY A 246 -21.72 5.04 -8.00
N LYS A 247 -22.70 4.33 -7.42
CA LYS A 247 -24.07 4.83 -7.30
C LYS A 247 -24.36 5.52 -5.96
N SER A 248 -23.52 5.26 -4.95
CA SER A 248 -23.61 5.93 -3.65
C SER A 248 -22.48 6.93 -3.53
N GLY A 249 -22.79 8.10 -2.97
CA GLY A 249 -21.80 9.15 -2.74
C GLY A 249 -20.93 8.90 -1.52
N ASP A 250 -20.15 9.93 -1.18
CA ASP A 250 -19.22 9.94 -0.08
C ASP A 250 -19.97 9.83 1.26
N LYS A 251 -19.38 9.14 2.21
CA LYS A 251 -19.94 8.98 3.56
C LYS A 251 -18.85 9.02 4.63
N ARG A 252 -19.23 9.46 5.83
CA ARG A 252 -18.45 9.24 7.05
C ARG A 252 -18.95 7.98 7.75
N VAL A 253 -18.02 7.21 8.29
CA VAL A 253 -18.36 6.05 9.10
C VAL A 253 -18.96 6.55 10.43
N ALA A 254 -20.19 6.17 10.72
CA ALA A 254 -20.85 6.57 11.97
C ALA A 254 -20.08 6.00 13.17
N ALA A 255 -19.99 6.79 14.25
CA ALA A 255 -19.59 6.23 15.54
C ALA A 255 -20.66 5.21 15.98
N PRO A 256 -20.26 4.08 16.61
CA PRO A 256 -21.25 3.18 17.18
C PRO A 256 -22.12 3.97 18.15
N SER A 257 -23.44 3.89 17.97
CA SER A 257 -24.35 4.46 18.93
C SER A 257 -24.08 3.82 20.29
N SER A 258 -23.95 4.63 21.34
CA SER A 258 -23.73 4.17 22.71
C SER A 258 -25.00 3.48 23.25
N GLY A 259 -25.34 2.33 22.68
CA GLY A 259 -26.36 1.39 23.11
C GLY A 259 -25.66 0.08 23.40
N ASN A 260 -25.54 -0.17 24.69
CA ASN A 260 -25.19 -1.43 25.34
C ASN A 260 -24.66 -2.54 24.41
N SER A 261 -23.37 -2.55 24.12
CA SER A 261 -22.71 -3.62 23.38
C SER A 261 -21.85 -4.45 24.31
N SER A 262 -22.41 -5.59 24.71
CA SER A 262 -21.62 -6.73 25.15
C SER A 262 -20.66 -7.15 24.03
N ASN A 263 -19.37 -7.15 24.36
CA ASN A 263 -18.22 -7.57 23.59
C ASN A 263 -18.48 -8.72 22.61
N LYS A 264 -18.19 -8.47 21.34
CA LYS A 264 -17.74 -9.54 20.45
C LYS A 264 -16.58 -9.01 19.60
N ALA A 265 -15.36 -9.16 20.10
CA ALA A 265 -14.16 -9.07 19.30
C ALA A 265 -14.29 -10.10 18.16
N ALA A 266 -14.36 -9.63 16.92
CA ALA A 266 -14.23 -10.53 15.78
C ALA A 266 -12.74 -10.89 15.66
N ALA A 267 -12.43 -12.12 16.02
CA ALA A 267 -11.13 -12.72 15.79
C ALA A 267 -10.88 -12.79 14.27
N ALA A 268 -9.66 -12.44 13.87
CA ALA A 268 -9.14 -12.68 12.53
C ALA A 268 -9.32 -14.17 12.17
N PRO A 269 -9.59 -14.52 10.90
CA PRO A 269 -9.71 -15.91 10.50
C PRO A 269 -8.38 -16.63 10.74
N ALA A 270 -8.40 -17.58 11.68
CA ALA A 270 -7.29 -18.46 11.95
C ALA A 270 -7.03 -19.34 10.72
N ALA A 271 -5.76 -19.42 10.33
CA ALA A 271 -5.30 -20.39 9.35
C ALA A 271 -5.70 -21.81 9.80
N ASN A 272 -6.48 -22.48 8.98
CA ASN A 272 -6.95 -23.83 9.22
C ASN A 272 -5.81 -24.83 8.95
N ASN A 273 -5.06 -25.19 9.99
CA ASN A 273 -4.12 -26.30 9.97
C ASN A 273 -4.85 -27.57 10.42
N ASN A 274 -5.58 -28.19 9.50
CA ASN A 274 -6.04 -29.56 9.70
C ASN A 274 -4.96 -30.53 9.20
N ASN A 275 -4.09 -30.94 10.10
CA ASN A 275 -3.33 -32.17 10.02
C ASN A 275 -3.34 -32.81 11.40
N ASN A 276 -4.40 -33.58 11.69
CA ASN A 276 -4.41 -34.61 12.72
C ASN A 276 -5.25 -35.77 12.23
N ALA A 277 -4.60 -36.72 11.58
CA ALA A 277 -5.06 -38.10 11.50
C ALA A 277 -4.13 -38.94 12.38
N ALA A 278 -4.62 -39.33 13.52
CA ALA A 278 -3.99 -40.32 14.35
C ALA A 278 -4.21 -41.73 13.73
N PRO A 279 -3.21 -42.59 13.67
CA PRO A 279 -3.43 -43.99 13.31
C PRO A 279 -3.81 -44.81 14.56
N ALA A 280 -4.87 -45.62 14.44
CA ALA A 280 -5.25 -46.64 15.38
C ALA A 280 -4.26 -47.84 15.38
N PRO A 281 -4.11 -48.55 16.48
CA PRO A 281 -3.16 -49.66 16.60
C PRO A 281 -3.76 -50.96 16.09
N PHE A 282 -3.07 -51.64 15.19
CA PHE A 282 -3.27 -53.08 14.96
C PHE A 282 -1.96 -53.81 15.14
N GLY A 283 -2.03 -54.82 15.98
CA GLY A 283 -0.94 -55.66 16.38
C GLY A 283 -0.59 -56.77 15.39
N GLY A 284 0.63 -57.21 15.53
CA GLY A 284 1.00 -58.63 15.49
C GLY A 284 1.48 -59.18 14.14
N ASN A 285 2.67 -59.51 14.05
CA ASN A 285 3.39 -60.75 13.90
C ASN A 285 4.49 -60.78 12.85
N ASN A 286 5.69 -61.02 13.38
CA ASN A 286 6.80 -61.90 12.97
C ASN A 286 7.05 -62.24 11.49
N ASN A 287 8.25 -61.98 11.08
CA ASN A 287 9.38 -62.87 10.62
C ASN A 287 10.24 -62.16 9.58
N GLY A 288 11.50 -61.83 9.84
CA GLY A 288 12.62 -62.69 9.64
C GLY A 288 13.47 -62.31 8.42
N ALA A 289 14.79 -62.21 8.64
CA ALA A 289 15.91 -62.10 7.68
C ALA A 289 16.18 -60.67 7.12
N GLY A 290 17.25 -59.96 7.43
CA GLY A 290 18.68 -60.33 7.54
C GLY A 290 19.44 -60.03 6.25
N PHE A 291 20.29 -59.03 6.29
CA PHE A 291 21.52 -58.70 5.54
C PHE A 291 21.64 -57.20 5.47
N GLY A 292 22.60 -56.49 6.04
CA GLY A 292 24.03 -56.64 6.04
C GLY A 292 24.63 -55.72 4.93
N GLY A 293 25.18 -54.57 5.31
CA GLY A 293 25.94 -53.76 4.35
C GLY A 293 26.39 -52.40 4.92
N LYS A 294 27.53 -52.37 5.58
CA LYS A 294 28.32 -51.20 5.99
C LYS A 294 29.10 -50.62 4.80
N ALA A 295 29.28 -49.32 4.73
CA ALA A 295 30.53 -48.61 4.39
C ALA A 295 30.16 -47.11 4.26
N ASN A 296 30.64 -46.21 5.02
CA ASN A 296 31.95 -45.70 5.34
C ASN A 296 32.40 -44.60 4.36
N ILE A 297 32.47 -43.35 4.94
CA ILE A 297 33.49 -42.29 4.84
C ILE A 297 33.97 -41.84 3.44
N ASN A 298 33.93 -40.54 3.15
CA ASN A 298 35.10 -39.68 3.22
C ASN A 298 34.81 -38.20 2.91
N ALA A 299 35.40 -37.36 3.70
CA ALA A 299 35.53 -35.92 3.56
C ALA A 299 36.61 -35.58 2.49
N ALA A 300 36.44 -34.48 1.79
CA ALA A 300 37.60 -33.75 1.25
C ALA A 300 37.25 -32.26 1.14
N ALA A 301 38.15 -31.47 1.66
CA ALA A 301 38.16 -30.01 1.75
C ALA A 301 38.83 -29.37 0.51
N ALA A 302 38.65 -28.04 0.46
CA ALA A 302 39.52 -27.01 -0.07
C ALA A 302 39.50 -26.65 -1.56
N GLY A 303 39.40 -25.32 -1.75
CA GLY A 303 39.71 -24.65 -3.03
C GLY A 303 39.31 -23.19 -3.05
N SER A 304 40.05 -22.34 -2.31
CA SER A 304 40.03 -20.87 -2.45
C SER A 304 40.67 -20.46 -3.78
N SER A 305 40.03 -19.55 -4.54
CA SER A 305 40.75 -18.73 -5.51
C SER A 305 40.25 -17.30 -5.53
N SER A 306 41.09 -16.44 -4.99
CA SER A 306 41.03 -14.98 -5.11
C SER A 306 41.29 -14.58 -6.56
N CYS A 307 40.48 -13.68 -7.09
CA CYS A 307 40.80 -12.96 -8.32
C CYS A 307 40.84 -11.46 -8.07
N ASN A 308 42.05 -10.95 -7.90
CA ASN A 308 42.37 -9.52 -7.93
C ASN A 308 42.11 -8.97 -9.33
N ARG A 309 41.35 -7.87 -9.44
CA ARG A 309 41.38 -7.01 -10.63
C ARG A 309 41.64 -5.56 -10.25
N ARG A 310 42.80 -5.13 -10.74
CA ARG A 310 43.39 -3.79 -10.69
C ARG A 310 42.44 -2.68 -11.10
N VAL A 311 42.42 -1.63 -10.29
CA VAL A 311 41.96 -0.29 -10.62
C VAL A 311 42.95 0.38 -11.57
N LYS A 312 42.50 0.87 -12.71
CA LYS A 312 43.20 1.90 -13.50
C LYS A 312 42.54 3.25 -13.28
N ARG A 313 43.30 4.15 -12.68
CA ARG A 313 43.05 5.62 -12.70
C ARG A 313 43.25 6.10 -14.13
N PHE A 314 42.36 6.99 -14.55
CA PHE A 314 42.63 7.97 -15.60
C PHE A 314 42.42 9.34 -15.02
N GLU A 315 43.50 10.12 -14.94
CA GLU A 315 43.54 11.55 -14.79
C GLU A 315 43.55 12.18 -16.19
N SER A 316 42.71 13.13 -16.43
CA SER A 316 42.90 14.43 -17.07
C SER A 316 41.52 15.06 -17.34
#